data_c28f8c23078fcf88e0a28f014154f171
#
_entry.id   c28f8c23078fcf88e0a28f014154f171
#
_cell.length_a   1.000
_cell.length_b   1.000
_cell.length_c   1.000
_cell.angle_alpha   90.00
_cell.angle_beta   90.00
_cell.angle_gamma   90.00
#
_symmetry.space_group_name_H-M   'P 1'
#
loop_
_entity.id
_entity.type
_entity.pdbx_description
1 polymer ?
#
loop_
_entity_poly.entity_id
_entity_poly.type
_entity_poly.pdbx_seq_one_letter_code
_entity_poly.pdbx_strand_id
1 'polypeptide(L)'
;MRPAAAPSFDRSTGERTTGPLVSGNMIDADQIPTNALQGMKVLNLAVNVPGPWAAARLGMLGAEVTKVEPPVGDALETWCPSWYGEMAANATIERVDAKTAEGRERLNELLDGADVLITSVRPSALARMGLTDAVEAHQHLCHVEIVGDSEDPEHPGHDLTYQAAAGTLAPPTMPRVLLGDLLGAERAVSAAVALLLRRAKTGHGGHARIGLRQAAD
;
A
#
# COMPACT_ATOMS: atom_id res chain seq x y z
N MET A 1 -16.70 25.53 -32.87
CA MET A 1 -15.83 25.58 -31.69
C MET A 1 -14.47 25.12 -32.13
N ARG A 2 -13.45 25.98 -32.17
CA ARG A 2 -12.09 25.60 -32.58
C ARG A 2 -11.39 24.94 -31.37
N PRO A 3 -10.65 23.85 -31.56
CA PRO A 3 -9.88 23.27 -30.46
C PRO A 3 -8.75 24.22 -30.04
N ALA A 4 -8.50 24.30 -28.71
CA ALA A 4 -7.41 25.09 -28.15
C ALA A 4 -6.07 24.57 -28.68
N ALA A 5 -5.18 25.50 -29.05
CA ALA A 5 -3.84 25.16 -29.54
C ALA A 5 -3.00 24.51 -28.41
N ALA A 6 -2.29 23.46 -28.75
CA ALA A 6 -1.34 22.83 -27.84
C ALA A 6 -0.20 23.80 -27.47
N PRO A 7 0.35 23.75 -26.24
CA PRO A 7 1.44 24.61 -25.82
C PRO A 7 2.69 24.36 -26.67
N SER A 8 3.28 25.42 -27.21
CA SER A 8 4.51 25.35 -27.98
C SER A 8 5.73 25.58 -27.06
N PHE A 9 6.80 24.84 -27.31
CA PHE A 9 8.06 24.97 -26.59
C PHE A 9 9.01 25.89 -27.39
N ASP A 10 9.44 27.00 -26.80
CA ASP A 10 10.46 27.86 -27.40
C ASP A 10 11.86 27.34 -27.03
N ARG A 11 12.57 26.83 -28.04
CA ARG A 11 13.94 26.30 -27.89
C ARG A 11 15.01 27.36 -27.71
N SER A 12 14.71 28.64 -27.90
CA SER A 12 15.69 29.72 -27.79
C SER A 12 15.83 30.28 -26.37
N THR A 13 14.79 30.19 -25.56
CA THR A 13 14.78 30.74 -24.19
C THR A 13 14.70 29.68 -23.10
N GLY A 14 14.40 28.41 -23.45
CA GLY A 14 14.19 27.33 -22.47
C GLY A 14 12.92 27.47 -21.63
N GLU A 15 12.07 28.47 -21.93
CA GLU A 15 10.84 28.71 -21.20
C GLU A 15 9.62 28.08 -21.90
N ARG A 16 8.74 27.47 -21.12
CA ARG A 16 7.43 27.05 -21.58
C ARG A 16 6.49 28.26 -21.53
N THR A 17 5.99 28.67 -22.69
CA THR A 17 4.89 29.64 -22.73
C THR A 17 3.62 29.01 -22.16
N THR A 18 3.26 29.39 -20.96
CA THR A 18 1.97 29.06 -20.37
C THR A 18 0.90 29.94 -21.05
N GLY A 19 0.07 29.35 -21.90
CA GLY A 19 -1.19 29.99 -22.33
C GLY A 19 -2.10 30.28 -21.12
N PRO A 20 -3.15 31.10 -21.27
CA PRO A 20 -4.03 31.43 -20.15
C PRO A 20 -4.61 30.15 -19.56
N LEU A 21 -4.20 29.86 -18.32
CA LEU A 21 -4.72 28.76 -17.52
C LEU A 21 -6.23 29.01 -17.33
N VAL A 22 -7.06 28.07 -17.77
CA VAL A 22 -8.44 28.00 -17.33
C VAL A 22 -8.39 27.86 -15.82
N SER A 23 -8.96 28.82 -15.08
CA SER A 23 -9.02 28.81 -13.63
C SER A 23 -9.99 27.71 -13.16
N GLY A 24 -9.52 26.50 -13.17
CA GLY A 24 -10.11 25.34 -12.55
C GLY A 24 -8.98 24.65 -11.82
N ASN A 25 -9.21 24.15 -10.61
CA ASN A 25 -8.25 23.47 -9.77
C ASN A 25 -7.45 22.40 -10.55
N MET A 26 -6.42 22.85 -11.29
CA MET A 26 -5.48 21.93 -11.91
C MET A 26 -4.59 21.41 -10.80
N ILE A 27 -4.79 20.17 -10.43
CA ILE A 27 -3.86 19.48 -9.54
C ILE A 27 -2.60 19.25 -10.38
N ASP A 28 -1.52 19.89 -9.98
CA ASP A 28 -0.18 19.56 -10.51
C ASP A 28 0.05 18.07 -10.22
N ALA A 29 0.40 17.29 -11.24
CA ALA A 29 0.60 15.84 -11.11
C ALA A 29 1.68 15.51 -10.05
N ASP A 30 2.57 16.47 -9.76
CA ASP A 30 3.57 16.36 -8.70
C ASP A 30 3.04 16.82 -7.32
N GLN A 31 1.80 17.32 -7.24
CA GLN A 31 1.16 17.75 -6.00
C GLN A 31 -0.11 16.93 -5.72
N ILE A 32 0.07 15.67 -5.38
CA ILE A 32 -1.03 14.86 -4.84
C ILE A 32 -1.49 15.51 -3.54
N PRO A 33 -2.83 15.75 -3.33
CA PRO A 33 -3.31 16.35 -2.10
C PRO A 33 -2.89 15.54 -0.88
N THR A 34 -2.00 16.11 -0.06
CA THR A 34 -1.45 15.44 1.13
C THR A 34 -2.45 15.27 2.27
N ASN A 35 -3.69 15.73 2.09
CA ASN A 35 -4.77 15.64 3.08
C ASN A 35 -6.00 14.86 2.59
N ALA A 36 -5.89 14.15 1.45
CA ALA A 36 -7.01 13.41 0.87
C ALA A 36 -7.56 12.32 1.79
N LEU A 37 -6.71 11.74 2.64
CA LEU A 37 -7.05 10.71 3.62
C LEU A 37 -6.96 11.22 5.06
N GLN A 38 -7.03 12.54 5.29
CA GLN A 38 -7.01 13.10 6.63
C GLN A 38 -8.14 12.52 7.50
N GLY A 39 -7.78 12.05 8.70
CA GLY A 39 -8.70 11.41 9.63
C GLY A 39 -8.94 9.93 9.36
N MET A 40 -8.38 9.35 8.28
CA MET A 40 -8.40 7.89 8.04
C MET A 40 -7.27 7.22 8.81
N LYS A 41 -7.55 6.06 9.40
CA LYS A 41 -6.59 5.26 10.16
C LYS A 41 -6.24 3.99 9.40
N VAL A 42 -4.95 3.80 9.16
CA VAL A 42 -4.39 2.62 8.48
C VAL A 42 -3.67 1.75 9.48
N LEU A 43 -4.15 0.52 9.64
CA LEU A 43 -3.47 -0.52 10.41
C LEU A 43 -2.66 -1.40 9.44
N ASN A 44 -1.34 -1.38 9.59
CA ASN A 44 -0.44 -2.18 8.77
C ASN A 44 0.15 -3.33 9.57
N LEU A 45 -0.25 -4.57 9.26
CA LEU A 45 0.30 -5.81 9.83
C LEU A 45 1.34 -6.46 8.89
N ALA A 46 1.66 -5.79 7.79
CA ALA A 46 2.62 -6.27 6.82
C ALA A 46 4.06 -5.93 7.23
N VAL A 47 4.98 -6.77 6.79
CA VAL A 47 6.43 -6.61 6.96
C VAL A 47 7.14 -6.58 5.61
N ASN A 48 8.43 -6.31 5.62
CA ASN A 48 9.29 -6.15 4.44
C ASN A 48 8.92 -4.92 3.59
N VAL A 49 8.57 -5.07 2.29
CA VAL A 49 8.46 -3.95 1.36
C VAL A 49 7.01 -3.64 0.98
N PRO A 50 6.22 -4.53 0.36
CA PRO A 50 5.02 -4.09 -0.36
C PRO A 50 3.96 -3.47 0.55
N GLY A 51 3.69 -4.07 1.72
CA GLY A 51 2.72 -3.54 2.66
C GLY A 51 3.17 -2.25 3.35
N PRO A 52 4.37 -2.20 3.96
CA PRO A 52 4.90 -0.97 4.53
C PRO A 52 5.02 0.18 3.53
N TRP A 53 5.40 -0.08 2.27
CA TRP A 53 5.41 0.95 1.22
C TRP A 53 4.00 1.46 0.94
N ALA A 54 3.00 0.57 0.79
CA ALA A 54 1.61 0.97 0.59
C ALA A 54 1.09 1.82 1.77
N ALA A 55 1.39 1.42 3.01
CA ALA A 55 1.02 2.16 4.21
C ALA A 55 1.66 3.55 4.25
N ALA A 56 2.96 3.66 3.95
CA ALA A 56 3.67 4.93 3.86
C ALA A 56 3.07 5.86 2.81
N ARG A 57 2.69 5.32 1.63
CA ARG A 57 2.00 6.08 0.57
C ARG A 57 0.63 6.59 1.03
N LEU A 58 -0.16 5.79 1.75
CA LEU A 58 -1.42 6.26 2.35
C LEU A 58 -1.17 7.33 3.42
N GLY A 59 -0.09 7.21 4.20
CA GLY A 59 0.35 8.24 5.13
C GLY A 59 0.71 9.56 4.44
N MET A 60 1.36 9.52 3.27
CA MET A 60 1.65 10.71 2.44
C MET A 60 0.36 11.38 1.94
N LEU A 61 -0.74 10.64 1.82
CA LEU A 61 -2.07 11.15 1.50
C LEU A 61 -2.83 11.69 2.74
N GLY A 62 -2.21 11.69 3.92
CA GLY A 62 -2.75 12.25 5.16
C GLY A 62 -3.37 11.25 6.12
N ALA A 63 -3.30 9.94 5.86
CA ALA A 63 -3.76 8.93 6.79
C ALA A 63 -2.86 8.80 8.02
N GLU A 64 -3.44 8.47 9.18
CA GLU A 64 -2.71 8.08 10.38
C GLU A 64 -2.33 6.59 10.26
N VAL A 65 -1.03 6.29 10.28
CA VAL A 65 -0.53 4.92 10.10
C VAL A 65 -0.06 4.33 11.42
N THR A 66 -0.61 3.18 11.79
CA THR A 66 -0.07 2.31 12.84
C THR A 66 0.47 1.04 12.21
N LYS A 67 1.79 0.81 12.37
CA LYS A 67 2.44 -0.44 11.94
C LYS A 67 2.59 -1.35 13.13
N VAL A 68 2.01 -2.54 13.06
CA VAL A 68 2.19 -3.57 14.07
C VAL A 68 3.22 -4.58 13.60
N GLU A 69 4.23 -4.78 14.42
CA GLU A 69 5.30 -5.73 14.18
C GLU A 69 5.24 -6.90 15.17
N PRO A 70 5.70 -8.10 14.78
CA PRO A 70 5.92 -9.18 15.73
C PRO A 70 7.01 -8.77 16.76
N PRO A 71 7.13 -9.48 17.90
CA PRO A 71 8.15 -9.15 18.92
C PRO A 71 9.59 -9.10 18.40
N VAL A 72 9.87 -9.85 17.33
CA VAL A 72 11.20 -9.86 16.68
C VAL A 72 11.44 -8.67 15.74
N GLY A 73 10.41 -7.84 15.52
CA GLY A 73 10.47 -6.70 14.59
C GLY A 73 10.31 -7.09 13.12
N ASP A 74 10.56 -6.13 12.25
CA ASP A 74 10.59 -6.30 10.79
C ASP A 74 12.04 -6.59 10.36
N ALA A 75 12.26 -7.65 9.61
CA ALA A 75 13.58 -8.03 9.14
C ALA A 75 14.23 -6.95 8.25
N LEU A 76 13.44 -6.12 7.59
CA LEU A 76 13.94 -5.00 6.79
C LEU A 76 14.68 -3.96 7.63
N GLU A 77 14.33 -3.80 8.91
CA GLU A 77 15.06 -2.93 9.85
C GLU A 77 16.56 -3.31 9.92
N THR A 78 16.86 -4.61 9.84
CA THR A 78 18.23 -5.13 9.84
C THR A 78 18.87 -5.12 8.45
N TRP A 79 18.11 -5.49 7.40
CA TRP A 79 18.69 -5.68 6.06
C TRP A 79 18.86 -4.39 5.29
N CYS A 80 17.94 -3.44 5.46
CA CYS A 80 17.99 -2.13 4.82
C CYS A 80 17.43 -1.03 5.74
N PRO A 81 18.19 -0.63 6.79
CA PRO A 81 17.72 0.30 7.83
C PRO A 81 17.25 1.64 7.27
N SER A 82 17.92 2.16 6.24
CA SER A 82 17.57 3.44 5.63
C SER A 82 16.18 3.40 4.99
N TRP A 83 15.89 2.34 4.24
CA TRP A 83 14.59 2.20 3.59
C TRP A 83 13.48 1.88 4.60
N TYR A 84 13.76 1.02 5.59
CA TYR A 84 12.84 0.81 6.70
C TYR A 84 12.50 2.13 7.40
N GLY A 85 13.51 2.94 7.73
CA GLY A 85 13.32 4.24 8.39
C GLY A 85 12.51 5.22 7.53
N GLU A 86 12.71 5.24 6.21
CA GLU A 86 11.93 6.06 5.28
C GLU A 86 10.44 5.66 5.29
N MET A 87 10.13 4.36 5.17
CA MET A 87 8.75 3.87 5.19
C MET A 87 8.07 4.01 6.56
N ALA A 88 8.84 3.98 7.64
CA ALA A 88 8.35 4.08 9.02
C ALA A 88 8.28 5.53 9.55
N ALA A 89 8.82 6.52 8.82
CA ALA A 89 9.05 7.88 9.32
C ALA A 89 7.81 8.58 9.89
N ASN A 90 6.63 8.28 9.36
CA ASN A 90 5.36 8.88 9.78
C ASN A 90 4.38 7.85 10.36
N ALA A 91 4.86 6.68 10.76
CA ALA A 91 4.05 5.64 11.35
C ALA A 91 4.30 5.49 12.85
N THR A 92 3.25 5.21 13.61
CA THR A 92 3.38 4.69 14.98
C THR A 92 3.69 3.21 14.88
N ILE A 93 4.78 2.76 15.51
CA ILE A 93 5.18 1.34 15.52
C ILE A 93 4.81 0.73 16.86
N GLU A 94 4.04 -0.35 16.82
CA GLU A 94 3.72 -1.17 18.00
C GLU A 94 4.24 -2.60 17.79
N ARG A 95 4.83 -3.19 18.84
CA ARG A 95 5.24 -4.60 18.82
C ARG A 95 4.22 -5.43 19.57
N VAL A 96 3.55 -6.35 18.88
CA VAL A 96 2.45 -7.15 19.42
C VAL A 96 2.69 -8.64 19.12
N ASP A 97 2.61 -9.46 20.15
CA ASP A 97 2.64 -10.93 19.96
C ASP A 97 1.20 -11.47 19.77
N ALA A 98 0.80 -11.64 18.53
CA ALA A 98 -0.51 -12.19 18.17
C ALA A 98 -0.77 -13.63 18.68
N LYS A 99 0.26 -14.31 19.25
CA LYS A 99 0.10 -15.64 19.84
C LYS A 99 -0.44 -15.59 21.27
N THR A 100 -0.30 -14.46 21.96
CA THR A 100 -0.80 -14.29 23.34
C THR A 100 -2.25 -13.79 23.34
N ALA A 101 -2.95 -13.96 24.47
CA ALA A 101 -4.31 -13.45 24.62
C ALA A 101 -4.31 -11.91 24.59
N GLU A 102 -3.38 -11.30 25.31
CA GLU A 102 -3.22 -9.84 25.39
C GLU A 102 -2.90 -9.23 24.01
N GLY A 103 -2.04 -9.91 23.24
CA GLY A 103 -1.71 -9.45 21.89
C GLY A 103 -2.89 -9.52 20.93
N ARG A 104 -3.72 -10.56 21.02
CA ARG A 104 -4.95 -10.65 20.24
C ARG A 104 -6.00 -9.60 20.63
N GLU A 105 -6.15 -9.35 21.94
CA GLU A 105 -7.01 -8.28 22.43
C GLU A 105 -6.57 -6.92 21.89
N ARG A 106 -5.25 -6.64 21.96
CA ARG A 106 -4.69 -5.41 21.41
C ARG A 106 -4.92 -5.28 19.89
N LEU A 107 -4.77 -6.36 19.13
CA LEU A 107 -5.06 -6.35 17.69
C LEU A 107 -6.54 -6.04 17.41
N ASN A 108 -7.47 -6.60 18.19
CA ASN A 108 -8.90 -6.32 18.05
C ASN A 108 -9.22 -4.84 18.34
N GLU A 109 -8.63 -4.26 19.39
CA GLU A 109 -8.78 -2.82 19.67
C GLU A 109 -8.30 -1.95 18.51
N LEU A 110 -7.16 -2.31 17.90
CA LEU A 110 -6.61 -1.60 16.75
C LEU A 110 -7.50 -1.75 15.51
N LEU A 111 -8.09 -2.93 15.29
CA LEU A 111 -9.02 -3.21 14.18
C LEU A 111 -10.33 -2.44 14.34
N ASP A 112 -10.87 -2.34 15.56
CA ASP A 112 -12.09 -1.55 15.85
C ASP A 112 -11.94 -0.08 15.44
N GLY A 113 -10.73 0.45 15.59
CA GLY A 113 -10.43 1.85 15.28
C GLY A 113 -9.91 2.10 13.87
N ALA A 114 -9.63 1.05 13.07
CA ALA A 114 -9.01 1.18 11.76
C ALA A 114 -10.04 1.37 10.64
N ASP A 115 -9.70 2.20 9.65
CA ASP A 115 -10.44 2.35 8.40
C ASP A 115 -9.92 1.40 7.32
N VAL A 116 -8.61 1.19 7.29
CA VAL A 116 -7.92 0.31 6.34
C VAL A 116 -7.03 -0.65 7.10
N LEU A 117 -7.12 -1.92 6.76
CA LEU A 117 -6.19 -2.97 7.19
C LEU A 117 -5.33 -3.39 6.00
N ILE A 118 -4.00 -3.41 6.18
CA ILE A 118 -3.06 -3.96 5.20
C ILE A 118 -2.39 -5.19 5.79
N THR A 119 -2.45 -6.31 5.09
CA THR A 119 -1.77 -7.56 5.45
C THR A 119 -0.89 -8.05 4.30
N SER A 120 0.24 -8.69 4.61
CA SER A 120 1.11 -9.35 3.62
C SER A 120 1.55 -10.74 4.09
N VAL A 121 0.69 -11.41 4.82
CA VAL A 121 0.93 -12.77 5.30
C VAL A 121 0.03 -13.74 4.53
N ARG A 122 0.46 -15.01 4.44
CA ARG A 122 -0.36 -16.05 3.80
C ARG A 122 -1.69 -16.24 4.53
N PRO A 123 -2.78 -16.59 3.83
CA PRO A 123 -4.08 -16.83 4.46
C PRO A 123 -4.02 -17.80 5.65
N SER A 124 -3.23 -18.87 5.57
CA SER A 124 -3.03 -19.80 6.68
C SER A 124 -2.36 -19.16 7.91
N ALA A 125 -1.51 -18.15 7.70
CA ALA A 125 -0.91 -17.39 8.80
C ALA A 125 -1.90 -16.39 9.39
N LEU A 126 -2.69 -15.72 8.54
CA LEU A 126 -3.77 -14.83 8.96
C LEU A 126 -4.81 -15.58 9.81
N ALA A 127 -5.17 -16.81 9.39
CA ALA A 127 -6.06 -17.69 10.15
C ALA A 127 -5.51 -18.02 11.55
N ARG A 128 -4.22 -18.32 11.65
CA ARG A 128 -3.58 -18.58 12.96
C ARG A 128 -3.56 -17.35 13.87
N MET A 129 -3.60 -16.15 13.31
CA MET A 129 -3.72 -14.88 14.05
C MET A 129 -5.18 -14.57 14.43
N GLY A 130 -6.18 -15.36 13.94
CA GLY A 130 -7.59 -15.12 14.17
C GLY A 130 -8.17 -13.95 13.36
N LEU A 131 -7.52 -13.59 12.25
CA LEU A 131 -7.85 -12.42 11.44
C LEU A 131 -8.48 -12.78 10.07
N THR A 132 -8.81 -14.05 9.83
CA THR A 132 -9.40 -14.50 8.55
C THR A 132 -10.67 -13.74 8.21
N ASP A 133 -11.52 -13.55 9.20
CA ASP A 133 -12.83 -12.96 9.05
C ASP A 133 -12.87 -11.50 9.54
N ALA A 134 -11.70 -10.81 9.47
CA ALA A 134 -11.55 -9.46 9.99
C ALA A 134 -12.55 -8.46 9.39
N VAL A 135 -12.87 -8.59 8.09
CA VAL A 135 -13.86 -7.74 7.41
C VAL A 135 -15.28 -8.11 7.82
N GLU A 136 -15.56 -9.39 8.05
CA GLU A 136 -16.88 -9.85 8.51
C GLU A 136 -17.15 -9.39 9.95
N ALA A 137 -16.12 -9.46 10.80
CA ALA A 137 -16.20 -8.97 12.18
C ALA A 137 -16.31 -7.44 12.25
N HIS A 138 -15.64 -6.71 11.35
CA HIS A 138 -15.55 -5.25 11.32
C HIS A 138 -16.11 -4.71 10.00
N GLN A 139 -17.43 -4.62 9.86
CA GLN A 139 -18.12 -4.28 8.60
C GLN A 139 -17.69 -2.95 7.97
N HIS A 140 -17.09 -2.03 8.73
CA HIS A 140 -16.57 -0.77 8.24
C HIS A 140 -15.16 -0.88 7.65
N LEU A 141 -14.44 -1.99 7.94
CA LEU A 141 -13.03 -2.15 7.61
C LEU A 141 -12.82 -2.39 6.11
N CYS A 142 -11.86 -1.68 5.53
CA CYS A 142 -11.37 -1.88 4.17
C CYS A 142 -10.09 -2.73 4.24
N HIS A 143 -10.17 -4.02 3.96
CA HIS A 143 -9.02 -4.93 4.04
C HIS A 143 -8.33 -5.07 2.68
N VAL A 144 -7.05 -4.74 2.63
CA VAL A 144 -6.16 -4.97 1.49
C VAL A 144 -5.18 -6.07 1.85
N GLU A 145 -5.38 -7.23 1.24
CA GLU A 145 -4.54 -8.41 1.43
C GLU A 145 -3.53 -8.50 0.28
N ILE A 146 -2.25 -8.40 0.59
CA ILE A 146 -1.15 -8.56 -0.36
C ILE A 146 -0.62 -9.98 -0.25
N VAL A 147 -0.60 -10.69 -1.38
CA VAL A 147 -0.13 -12.08 -1.47
C VAL A 147 0.88 -12.24 -2.60
N GLY A 148 1.65 -13.32 -2.59
CA GLY A 148 2.60 -13.60 -3.66
C GLY A 148 1.90 -13.81 -5.02
N ASP A 149 0.85 -14.62 -5.02
CA ASP A 149 0.03 -14.93 -6.19
C ASP A 149 -1.44 -14.87 -5.80
N SER A 150 -2.25 -14.09 -6.52
CA SER A 150 -3.68 -13.96 -6.23
C SER A 150 -4.49 -15.22 -6.56
N GLU A 151 -3.99 -16.08 -7.45
CA GLU A 151 -4.61 -17.34 -7.85
C GLU A 151 -4.22 -18.49 -6.90
N ASP A 152 -3.01 -18.42 -6.31
CA ASP A 152 -2.52 -19.34 -5.28
C ASP A 152 -1.90 -18.55 -4.11
N PRO A 153 -2.73 -18.02 -3.19
CA PRO A 153 -2.27 -17.13 -2.12
C PRO A 153 -1.33 -17.81 -1.10
N GLU A 154 -1.30 -19.12 -1.06
CA GLU A 154 -0.38 -19.89 -0.21
C GLU A 154 0.99 -20.09 -0.85
N HIS A 155 1.11 -19.86 -2.16
CA HIS A 155 2.38 -20.04 -2.87
C HIS A 155 3.43 -19.04 -2.38
N PRO A 156 4.62 -19.54 -1.95
CA PRO A 156 5.70 -18.67 -1.52
C PRO A 156 6.39 -18.02 -2.72
N GLY A 157 6.80 -16.78 -2.57
CA GLY A 157 7.60 -16.12 -3.58
C GLY A 157 8.21 -14.83 -3.06
N HIS A 158 9.09 -14.28 -3.85
CA HIS A 158 9.75 -12.98 -3.64
C HIS A 158 9.84 -12.25 -4.97
N ASP A 159 10.07 -10.97 -4.93
CA ASP A 159 10.11 -10.09 -6.10
C ASP A 159 10.91 -10.67 -7.29
N LEU A 160 12.10 -11.22 -7.04
CA LEU A 160 12.92 -11.85 -8.09
C LEU A 160 12.22 -13.03 -8.79
N THR A 161 11.46 -13.83 -8.05
CA THR A 161 10.71 -14.94 -8.63
C THR A 161 9.54 -14.47 -9.46
N TYR A 162 8.90 -13.37 -9.07
CA TYR A 162 7.81 -12.75 -9.85
C TYR A 162 8.35 -12.13 -11.12
N GLN A 163 9.45 -11.37 -11.05
CA GLN A 163 10.11 -10.79 -12.21
C GLN A 163 10.61 -11.87 -13.19
N ALA A 164 11.14 -12.99 -12.68
CA ALA A 164 11.54 -14.12 -13.53
C ALA A 164 10.35 -14.72 -14.27
N ALA A 165 9.21 -14.92 -13.59
CA ALA A 165 7.99 -15.44 -14.19
C ALA A 165 7.39 -14.49 -15.23
N ALA A 166 7.41 -13.19 -14.98
CA ALA A 166 6.94 -12.14 -15.89
C ALA A 166 7.91 -11.88 -17.06
N GLY A 167 9.12 -12.47 -17.06
CA GLY A 167 10.12 -12.24 -18.09
C GLY A 167 10.81 -10.88 -18.05
N THR A 168 10.64 -10.13 -16.96
CA THR A 168 11.28 -8.82 -16.75
C THR A 168 12.68 -8.93 -16.16
N LEU A 169 13.08 -10.12 -15.69
CA LEU A 169 14.43 -10.43 -15.22
C LEU A 169 15.31 -10.89 -16.39
N ALA A 170 16.48 -10.25 -16.53
CA ALA A 170 17.47 -10.61 -17.55
C ALA A 170 18.78 -11.15 -16.93
N PRO A 171 18.85 -12.43 -16.55
CA PRO A 171 20.07 -13.01 -15.96
C PRO A 171 21.28 -12.88 -16.91
N PRO A 172 22.51 -12.68 -16.39
CA PRO A 172 22.88 -12.68 -14.97
C PRO A 172 22.73 -11.31 -14.27
N THR A 173 22.11 -10.33 -14.92
CA THR A 173 21.95 -8.97 -14.39
C THR A 173 20.87 -8.93 -13.32
N MET A 174 21.23 -8.47 -12.12
CA MET A 174 20.25 -8.24 -11.05
C MET A 174 19.37 -7.04 -11.37
N PRO A 175 18.06 -7.10 -11.13
CA PRO A 175 17.17 -5.95 -11.31
C PRO A 175 17.54 -4.84 -10.32
N ARG A 176 17.38 -3.59 -10.74
CA ARG A 176 17.63 -2.41 -9.90
C ARG A 176 16.40 -1.99 -9.10
N VAL A 177 15.25 -2.59 -9.38
CA VAL A 177 13.95 -2.23 -8.79
C VAL A 177 13.23 -3.51 -8.42
N LEU A 178 12.61 -3.52 -7.26
CA LEU A 178 11.69 -4.57 -6.82
C LEU A 178 10.33 -4.33 -7.48
N LEU A 179 10.22 -4.72 -8.76
CA LEU A 179 9.11 -4.35 -9.63
C LEU A 179 7.76 -4.87 -9.13
N GLY A 180 7.69 -6.15 -8.78
CA GLY A 180 6.47 -6.77 -8.26
C GLY A 180 6.04 -6.18 -6.92
N ASP A 181 7.01 -5.97 -6.02
CA ASP A 181 6.74 -5.42 -4.68
C ASP A 181 6.23 -3.97 -4.77
N LEU A 182 6.90 -3.10 -5.55
CA LEU A 182 6.53 -1.69 -5.64
C LEU A 182 5.24 -1.47 -6.44
N LEU A 183 5.06 -2.16 -7.58
CA LEU A 183 3.79 -2.08 -8.33
C LEU A 183 2.64 -2.73 -7.56
N GLY A 184 2.91 -3.81 -6.82
CA GLY A 184 1.93 -4.41 -5.92
C GLY A 184 1.51 -3.46 -4.80
N ALA A 185 2.45 -2.72 -4.22
CA ALA A 185 2.16 -1.69 -3.23
C ALA A 185 1.29 -0.55 -3.81
N GLU A 186 1.60 -0.04 -5.00
CA GLU A 186 0.78 1.01 -5.64
C GLU A 186 -0.63 0.47 -6.02
N ARG A 187 -0.76 -0.80 -6.43
CA ARG A 187 -2.07 -1.44 -6.60
C ARG A 187 -2.82 -1.54 -5.26
N ALA A 188 -2.11 -1.82 -4.16
CA ALA A 188 -2.71 -1.87 -2.82
C ALA A 188 -3.21 -0.48 -2.37
N VAL A 189 -2.47 0.60 -2.64
CA VAL A 189 -2.93 1.97 -2.41
C VAL A 189 -4.21 2.25 -3.20
N SER A 190 -4.21 1.93 -4.49
CA SER A 190 -5.39 2.12 -5.37
C SER A 190 -6.60 1.33 -4.87
N ALA A 191 -6.40 0.09 -4.42
CA ALA A 191 -7.45 -0.75 -3.84
C ALA A 191 -8.00 -0.17 -2.52
N ALA A 192 -7.13 0.30 -1.64
CA ALA A 192 -7.52 0.95 -0.38
C ALA A 192 -8.42 2.17 -0.65
N VAL A 193 -7.99 3.06 -1.56
CA VAL A 193 -8.78 4.25 -1.93
C VAL A 193 -10.12 3.86 -2.56
N ALA A 194 -10.14 2.86 -3.45
CA ALA A 194 -11.37 2.37 -4.07
C ALA A 194 -12.35 1.79 -3.03
N LEU A 195 -11.85 1.01 -2.06
CA LEU A 195 -12.65 0.48 -0.96
C LEU A 195 -13.21 1.59 -0.06
N LEU A 196 -12.41 2.61 0.28
CA LEU A 196 -12.86 3.77 1.05
C LEU A 196 -13.95 4.56 0.30
N LEU A 197 -13.79 4.78 -1.00
CA LEU A 197 -14.82 5.42 -1.84
C LEU A 197 -16.10 4.58 -1.92
N ARG A 198 -15.99 3.26 -2.03
CA ARG A 198 -17.13 2.35 -1.95
C ARG A 198 -17.81 2.45 -0.60
N ARG A 199 -17.04 2.40 0.50
CA ARG A 199 -17.57 2.53 1.87
C ARG A 199 -18.33 3.85 2.06
N ALA A 200 -17.80 4.96 1.55
CA ALA A 200 -18.48 6.25 1.63
C ALA A 200 -19.87 6.24 0.96
N LYS A 201 -20.11 5.37 -0.03
CA LYS A 201 -21.39 5.24 -0.74
C LYS A 201 -22.31 4.19 -0.13
N THR A 202 -21.78 3.12 0.44
CA THR A 202 -22.54 1.93 0.86
C THR A 202 -22.65 1.78 2.38
N GLY A 203 -21.81 2.49 3.13
CA GLY A 203 -21.65 2.31 4.58
C GLY A 203 -20.81 1.09 4.97
N HIS A 204 -20.39 0.26 4.00
CA HIS A 204 -19.66 -0.99 4.26
C HIS A 204 -18.29 -0.99 3.60
N GLY A 205 -17.31 -1.45 4.35
CA GLY A 205 -15.96 -1.73 3.87
C GLY A 205 -15.93 -2.87 2.84
N GLY A 206 -14.84 -3.57 2.79
CA GLY A 206 -14.69 -4.69 1.87
C GLY A 206 -13.30 -5.27 1.87
N HIS A 207 -13.06 -6.26 1.02
CA HIS A 207 -11.79 -6.95 0.88
C HIS A 207 -11.28 -6.87 -0.56
N ALA A 208 -9.99 -6.59 -0.72
CA ALA A 208 -9.28 -6.65 -1.99
C ALA A 208 -8.00 -7.46 -1.82
N ARG A 209 -7.77 -8.42 -2.72
CA ARG A 209 -6.53 -9.20 -2.78
C ARG A 209 -5.65 -8.72 -3.91
N ILE A 210 -4.37 -8.46 -3.61
CA ILE A 210 -3.36 -7.98 -4.55
C ILE A 210 -2.26 -9.04 -4.66
N GLY A 211 -2.07 -9.59 -5.87
CA GLY A 211 -0.98 -10.51 -6.17
C GLY A 211 0.25 -9.77 -6.67
N LEU A 212 1.40 -10.02 -6.03
CA LEU A 212 2.67 -9.41 -6.44
C LEU A 212 3.15 -9.96 -7.78
N ARG A 213 2.91 -11.25 -8.07
CA ARG A 213 3.18 -11.85 -9.38
C ARG A 213 2.39 -11.14 -10.47
N GLN A 214 1.07 -10.98 -10.28
CA GLN A 214 0.22 -10.27 -11.24
C GLN A 214 0.53 -8.76 -11.32
N ALA A 215 1.23 -8.20 -10.35
CA ALA A 215 1.70 -6.82 -10.42
C ALA A 215 2.97 -6.68 -11.26
N ALA A 216 3.78 -7.74 -11.37
CA ALA A 216 4.99 -7.76 -12.19
C ALA A 216 4.74 -8.05 -13.69
N ASP A 217 3.58 -8.63 -14.03
CA ASP A 217 3.10 -8.87 -15.39
C ASP A 217 2.62 -7.56 -16.08
#